data_dd5cdef56b5614f1097e6c8926351eb3
#
_entry.id   dd5cdef56b5614f1097e6c8926351eb3
#
_cell.length_a   1.000
_cell.length_b   1.000
_cell.length_c   1.000
_cell.angle_alpha   90.00
_cell.angle_beta   90.00
_cell.angle_gamma   90.00
#
_symmetry.space_group_name_H-M   'P 1'
#
loop_
_entity.id
_entity.type
_entity.pdbx_description
1 polymer ?
#
loop_
_entity_poly.entity_id
_entity_poly.type
_entity_poly.pdbx_seq_one_letter_code
_entity_poly.pdbx_strand_id
1 'polypeptide(L)'
;MIYAAPGAAGAKITYKSRYDNFIGGKWVAPVKGQYFDVITPTTGKVYTQAARSTQEDIDLALDAAHAAADAWGKTDVTTRSNLLLKIADRLEANLELLAYAETIDNGKPIRETLNADIPLAIDHFRYFAGALRAQEGGISEIDENTVAYHIHEPLGVVGQIIPWNFPILMAAWKIPPALGAGNCIVLKPAESTPISLLILVELIADLLPPGCLLYTSDAADERPSV
;
A
#
# COMPACT_ATOMS: atom_id res chain seq x y z
N MET A 1 -27.41 4.48 7.45
CA MET A 1 -26.59 5.72 7.41
C MET A 1 -26.40 6.08 5.94
N ILE A 2 -26.64 7.32 5.56
CA ILE A 2 -26.50 7.80 4.17
C ILE A 2 -25.21 8.63 4.12
N TYR A 3 -24.32 8.27 3.21
CA TYR A 3 -23.07 9.00 2.97
C TYR A 3 -23.23 9.94 1.79
N ALA A 4 -22.73 11.15 1.93
CA ALA A 4 -22.78 12.14 0.87
C ALA A 4 -21.73 11.83 -0.21
N ALA A 5 -22.03 12.19 -1.46
CA ALA A 5 -21.09 12.07 -2.57
C ALA A 5 -19.87 13.02 -2.40
N PRO A 6 -18.74 12.76 -3.05
CA PRO A 6 -17.62 13.69 -3.05
C PRO A 6 -18.04 15.11 -3.45
N GLY A 7 -17.55 16.10 -2.70
CA GLY A 7 -17.85 17.52 -2.93
C GLY A 7 -19.22 17.99 -2.41
N ALA A 8 -20.08 17.09 -1.94
CA ALA A 8 -21.35 17.47 -1.31
C ALA A 8 -21.18 17.76 0.19
N ALA A 9 -22.09 18.56 0.76
CA ALA A 9 -22.09 18.80 2.19
C ALA A 9 -22.28 17.49 2.96
N GLY A 10 -21.40 17.22 3.94
CA GLY A 10 -21.39 15.98 4.71
C GLY A 10 -20.57 14.84 4.10
N ALA A 11 -19.82 15.08 3.03
CA ALA A 11 -18.83 14.13 2.53
C ALA A 11 -17.75 13.87 3.60
N LYS A 12 -17.32 12.60 3.73
CA LYS A 12 -16.31 12.20 4.74
C LYS A 12 -14.89 12.62 4.37
N ILE A 13 -14.63 12.83 3.09
CA ILE A 13 -13.30 13.22 2.56
C ILE A 13 -13.48 14.45 1.68
N THR A 14 -12.59 15.43 1.90
CA THR A 14 -12.34 16.50 0.92
C THR A 14 -11.16 16.05 0.06
N TYR A 15 -11.46 15.56 -1.14
CA TYR A 15 -10.43 15.14 -2.07
C TYR A 15 -9.63 16.33 -2.59
N LYS A 16 -8.33 16.13 -2.77
CA LYS A 16 -7.47 17.09 -3.45
C LYS A 16 -7.87 17.18 -4.93
N SER A 17 -7.57 18.28 -5.58
CA SER A 17 -7.77 18.40 -7.04
C SER A 17 -6.94 17.39 -7.82
N ARG A 18 -5.77 17.00 -7.28
CA ARG A 18 -4.87 15.98 -7.84
C ARG A 18 -4.00 15.36 -6.76
N TYR A 19 -3.55 14.14 -7.01
CA TYR A 19 -2.65 13.38 -6.16
C TYR A 19 -1.35 13.06 -6.91
N ASP A 20 -0.23 13.30 -6.24
CA ASP A 20 1.12 13.04 -6.73
C ASP A 20 1.59 11.62 -6.38
N ASN A 21 2.75 11.20 -6.90
CA ASN A 21 3.46 10.02 -6.45
C ASN A 21 3.99 10.21 -5.02
N PHE A 22 4.14 9.09 -4.29
CA PHE A 22 4.81 9.10 -2.99
C PHE A 22 6.16 8.38 -3.11
N ILE A 23 7.26 9.14 -3.12
CA ILE A 23 8.62 8.63 -3.35
C ILE A 23 9.56 9.18 -2.29
N GLY A 24 10.34 8.29 -1.65
CA GLY A 24 11.34 8.69 -0.65
C GLY A 24 10.76 9.42 0.57
N GLY A 25 9.52 9.09 0.95
CA GLY A 25 8.80 9.74 2.06
C GLY A 25 8.20 11.10 1.72
N LYS A 26 8.10 11.46 0.45
CA LYS A 26 7.60 12.76 -0.02
C LYS A 26 6.59 12.60 -1.17
N TRP A 27 5.66 13.54 -1.27
CA TRP A 27 4.78 13.68 -2.41
C TRP A 27 5.52 14.38 -3.54
N VAL A 28 5.61 13.73 -4.70
CA VAL A 28 6.42 14.18 -5.84
C VAL A 28 5.56 14.18 -7.10
N ALA A 29 5.47 15.30 -7.78
CA ALA A 29 4.77 15.39 -9.06
C ALA A 29 5.40 14.42 -10.08
N PRO A 30 4.60 13.81 -10.99
CA PRO A 30 5.15 12.95 -12.02
C PRO A 30 6.13 13.72 -12.91
N VAL A 31 7.22 13.06 -13.31
CA VAL A 31 8.33 13.70 -14.06
C VAL A 31 7.84 14.46 -15.31
N LYS A 32 6.87 13.89 -16.03
CA LYS A 32 6.28 14.53 -17.21
C LYS A 32 5.12 15.48 -16.90
N GLY A 33 4.80 15.71 -15.61
CA GLY A 33 3.74 16.62 -15.19
C GLY A 33 2.34 16.19 -15.65
N GLN A 34 2.15 14.91 -16.02
CA GLN A 34 0.89 14.39 -16.54
C GLN A 34 0.04 13.77 -15.43
N TYR A 35 -1.27 13.93 -15.55
CA TYR A 35 -2.27 13.36 -14.64
C TYR A 35 -3.41 12.77 -15.46
N PHE A 36 -4.14 11.83 -14.88
CA PHE A 36 -5.36 11.28 -15.48
C PHE A 36 -6.55 11.47 -14.55
N ASP A 37 -7.72 11.60 -15.15
CA ASP A 37 -8.97 11.76 -14.41
C ASP A 37 -9.37 10.45 -13.74
N VAL A 38 -9.74 10.55 -12.46
CA VAL A 38 -10.30 9.42 -11.70
C VAL A 38 -11.80 9.60 -11.57
N ILE A 39 -12.53 8.61 -12.09
CA ILE A 39 -13.99 8.61 -12.16
C ILE A 39 -14.52 7.69 -11.06
N THR A 40 -15.42 8.20 -10.21
CA THR A 40 -16.11 7.35 -9.26
C THR A 40 -17.27 6.60 -9.91
N PRO A 41 -17.34 5.26 -9.80
CA PRO A 41 -18.46 4.48 -10.31
C PRO A 41 -19.79 4.84 -9.65
N THR A 42 -19.77 5.42 -8.45
CA THR A 42 -20.98 5.79 -7.71
C THR A 42 -21.79 6.89 -8.39
N THR A 43 -21.15 7.79 -9.14
CA THR A 43 -21.82 8.89 -9.83
C THR A 43 -21.49 8.99 -11.31
N GLY A 44 -20.50 8.25 -11.81
CA GLY A 44 -19.96 8.37 -13.17
C GLY A 44 -19.22 9.68 -13.45
N LYS A 45 -18.82 10.43 -12.41
CA LYS A 45 -18.17 11.73 -12.54
C LYS A 45 -16.72 11.68 -12.10
N VAL A 46 -15.90 12.51 -12.73
CA VAL A 46 -14.54 12.80 -12.26
C VAL A 46 -14.63 13.48 -10.89
N TYR A 47 -13.85 13.02 -9.92
CA TYR A 47 -13.81 13.60 -8.59
C TYR A 47 -12.42 14.05 -8.15
N THR A 48 -11.37 13.59 -8.85
CA THR A 48 -9.98 14.00 -8.65
C THR A 48 -9.13 13.55 -9.84
N GLN A 49 -7.82 13.84 -9.78
CA GLN A 49 -6.82 13.33 -10.71
C GLN A 49 -5.71 12.59 -9.95
N ALA A 50 -5.09 11.60 -10.60
CA ALA A 50 -3.91 10.89 -10.11
C ALA A 50 -2.73 11.08 -11.07
N ALA A 51 -1.51 10.98 -10.54
CA ALA A 51 -0.30 11.10 -11.32
C ALA A 51 -0.25 10.03 -12.43
N ARG A 52 0.09 10.43 -13.66
CA ARG A 52 0.43 9.53 -14.76
C ARG A 52 1.93 9.35 -14.77
N SER A 53 2.40 8.29 -14.13
CA SER A 53 3.82 7.98 -14.02
C SER A 53 4.38 7.39 -15.31
N THR A 54 5.68 7.54 -15.49
CA THR A 54 6.45 6.97 -16.59
C THR A 54 7.59 6.12 -16.03
N GLN A 55 8.40 5.51 -16.91
CA GLN A 55 9.59 4.75 -16.50
C GLN A 55 10.51 5.58 -15.59
N GLU A 56 10.68 6.88 -15.87
CA GLU A 56 11.51 7.76 -15.05
C GLU A 56 11.01 7.87 -13.60
N ASP A 57 9.70 7.89 -13.39
CA ASP A 57 9.10 7.90 -12.04
C ASP A 57 9.33 6.55 -11.31
N ILE A 58 9.25 5.44 -12.05
CA ILE A 58 9.54 4.10 -11.51
C ILE A 58 11.03 4.00 -11.13
N ASP A 59 11.93 4.49 -11.96
CA ASP A 59 13.37 4.47 -11.68
C ASP A 59 13.67 5.27 -10.40
N LEU A 60 13.09 6.47 -10.25
CA LEU A 60 13.21 7.26 -9.02
C LEU A 60 12.66 6.50 -7.77
N ALA A 61 11.55 5.78 -7.94
CA ALA A 61 10.99 5.00 -6.86
C ALA A 61 11.89 3.80 -6.50
N LEU A 62 12.42 3.10 -7.50
CA LEU A 62 13.35 1.98 -7.30
C LEU A 62 14.64 2.45 -6.63
N ASP A 63 15.21 3.57 -7.06
CA ASP A 63 16.42 4.14 -6.45
C ASP A 63 16.20 4.49 -4.98
N ALA A 64 15.07 5.12 -4.65
CA ALA A 64 14.72 5.44 -3.27
C ALA A 64 14.49 4.18 -2.42
N ALA A 65 13.88 3.13 -2.98
CA ALA A 65 13.68 1.85 -2.30
C ALA A 65 15.00 1.14 -2.06
N HIS A 66 15.89 1.06 -3.05
CA HIS A 66 17.20 0.45 -2.91
C HIS A 66 18.08 1.18 -1.88
N ALA A 67 18.01 2.51 -1.84
CA ALA A 67 18.73 3.29 -0.84
C ALA A 67 18.29 3.00 0.60
N ALA A 68 17.03 2.61 0.81
CA ALA A 68 16.48 2.30 2.14
C ALA A 68 16.60 0.81 2.51
N ALA A 69 16.73 -0.09 1.54
CA ALA A 69 16.58 -1.53 1.71
C ALA A 69 17.57 -2.14 2.73
N ASP A 70 18.84 -1.76 2.68
CA ASP A 70 19.87 -2.29 3.59
C ASP A 70 19.58 -1.93 5.05
N ALA A 71 19.25 -0.66 5.31
CA ALA A 71 18.94 -0.20 6.65
C ALA A 71 17.65 -0.83 7.19
N TRP A 72 16.59 -0.93 6.36
CA TRP A 72 15.33 -1.54 6.77
C TRP A 72 15.47 -3.04 7.00
N GLY A 73 16.15 -3.76 6.10
CA GLY A 73 16.39 -5.21 6.19
C GLY A 73 17.16 -5.62 7.45
N LYS A 74 18.02 -4.74 7.98
CA LYS A 74 18.79 -4.96 9.20
C LYS A 74 18.03 -4.62 10.49
N THR A 75 16.82 -4.07 10.42
CA THR A 75 16.00 -3.83 11.62
C THR A 75 15.58 -5.14 12.27
N ASP A 76 15.44 -5.14 13.59
CA ASP A 76 14.99 -6.33 14.32
C ASP A 76 13.49 -6.63 14.09
N VAL A 77 13.14 -7.89 14.33
CA VAL A 77 11.77 -8.40 14.18
C VAL A 77 10.76 -7.61 15.03
N THR A 78 11.14 -7.21 16.22
CA THR A 78 10.26 -6.48 17.16
C THR A 78 9.92 -5.10 16.59
N THR A 79 10.90 -4.40 16.06
CA THR A 79 10.71 -3.09 15.41
C THR A 79 9.75 -3.18 14.25
N ARG A 80 9.91 -4.15 13.34
CA ARG A 80 9.02 -4.34 12.18
C ARG A 80 7.61 -4.77 12.59
N SER A 81 7.50 -5.72 13.55
CA SER A 81 6.21 -6.14 14.10
C SER A 81 5.45 -4.98 14.73
N ASN A 82 6.13 -4.16 15.55
CA ASN A 82 5.51 -2.99 16.19
C ASN A 82 5.08 -1.93 15.17
N LEU A 83 5.81 -1.76 14.06
CA LEU A 83 5.38 -0.88 12.99
C LEU A 83 4.05 -1.35 12.38
N LEU A 84 3.93 -2.66 12.06
CA LEU A 84 2.69 -3.22 11.51
C LEU A 84 1.50 -3.06 12.47
N LEU A 85 1.70 -3.23 13.79
CA LEU A 85 0.66 -2.97 14.79
C LEU A 85 0.25 -1.49 14.81
N LYS A 86 1.20 -0.55 14.77
CA LYS A 86 0.89 0.88 14.71
C LYS A 86 0.11 1.26 13.45
N ILE A 87 0.44 0.63 12.32
CA ILE A 87 -0.32 0.80 11.08
C ILE A 87 -1.75 0.28 11.28
N ALA A 88 -1.92 -0.94 11.80
CA ALA A 88 -3.25 -1.51 12.06
C ALA A 88 -4.11 -0.60 12.95
N ASP A 89 -3.55 -0.09 14.04
CA ASP A 89 -4.24 0.82 14.96
C ASP A 89 -4.62 2.15 14.27
N ARG A 90 -3.74 2.67 13.40
CA ARG A 90 -4.03 3.88 12.60
C ARG A 90 -5.16 3.65 11.61
N LEU A 91 -5.18 2.48 10.93
CA LEU A 91 -6.25 2.10 10.02
C LEU A 91 -7.58 1.94 10.78
N GLU A 92 -7.57 1.27 11.93
CA GLU A 92 -8.76 1.08 12.76
C GLU A 92 -9.35 2.41 13.24
N ALA A 93 -8.52 3.32 13.69
CA ALA A 93 -8.94 4.67 14.08
C ALA A 93 -9.57 5.47 12.92
N ASN A 94 -9.29 5.09 11.67
CA ASN A 94 -9.79 5.73 10.45
C ASN A 94 -10.66 4.81 9.59
N LEU A 95 -11.23 3.76 10.19
CA LEU A 95 -11.98 2.71 9.48
C LEU A 95 -13.10 3.28 8.60
N GLU A 96 -13.93 4.17 9.13
CA GLU A 96 -15.05 4.75 8.38
C GLU A 96 -14.57 5.63 7.20
N LEU A 97 -13.48 6.36 7.38
CA LEU A 97 -12.86 7.17 6.33
C LEU A 97 -12.33 6.29 5.20
N LEU A 98 -11.61 5.21 5.53
CA LEU A 98 -11.07 4.27 4.55
C LEU A 98 -12.18 3.51 3.81
N ALA A 99 -13.23 3.08 4.53
CA ALA A 99 -14.40 2.44 3.91
C ALA A 99 -15.12 3.36 2.93
N TYR A 100 -15.25 4.65 3.27
CA TYR A 100 -15.79 5.65 2.37
C TYR A 100 -14.89 5.85 1.15
N ALA A 101 -13.58 5.99 1.34
CA ALA A 101 -12.61 6.13 0.23
C ALA A 101 -12.70 4.94 -0.73
N GLU A 102 -12.71 3.73 -0.21
CA GLU A 102 -12.81 2.48 -0.99
C GLU A 102 -14.13 2.43 -1.78
N THR A 103 -15.25 2.79 -1.17
CA THR A 103 -16.57 2.84 -1.85
C THR A 103 -16.58 3.86 -2.99
N ILE A 104 -16.02 5.03 -2.78
CA ILE A 104 -15.98 6.07 -3.83
C ILE A 104 -15.08 5.65 -4.99
N ASP A 105 -13.97 5.00 -4.69
CA ASP A 105 -12.96 4.63 -5.66
C ASP A 105 -13.40 3.43 -6.53
N ASN A 106 -13.93 2.35 -5.91
CA ASN A 106 -14.26 1.11 -6.63
C ASN A 106 -15.76 0.84 -6.84
N GLY A 107 -16.63 1.64 -6.22
CA GLY A 107 -18.10 1.52 -6.37
C GLY A 107 -18.76 0.43 -5.49
N LYS A 108 -18.02 -0.27 -4.62
CA LYS A 108 -18.63 -1.23 -3.68
C LYS A 108 -19.60 -0.55 -2.71
N PRO A 109 -20.68 -1.24 -2.32
CA PRO A 109 -21.55 -0.74 -1.27
C PRO A 109 -20.78 -0.47 0.03
N ILE A 110 -21.03 0.69 0.64
CA ILE A 110 -20.38 1.08 1.91
C ILE A 110 -20.56 0.03 3.03
N ARG A 111 -21.64 -0.74 2.99
CA ARG A 111 -21.86 -1.84 3.93
C ARG A 111 -20.75 -2.90 3.84
N GLU A 112 -20.30 -3.21 2.63
CA GLU A 112 -19.25 -4.22 2.41
C GLU A 112 -17.87 -3.68 2.81
N THR A 113 -17.54 -2.46 2.39
CA THR A 113 -16.26 -1.85 2.71
C THR A 113 -16.11 -1.60 4.22
N LEU A 114 -17.20 -1.19 4.90
CA LEU A 114 -17.21 -0.89 6.34
C LEU A 114 -17.18 -2.14 7.23
N ASN A 115 -17.84 -3.22 6.83
CA ASN A 115 -18.00 -4.41 7.69
C ASN A 115 -17.16 -5.62 7.27
N ALA A 116 -16.57 -5.59 6.07
CA ALA A 116 -15.75 -6.69 5.55
C ALA A 116 -14.35 -6.21 5.11
N ASP A 117 -14.24 -5.39 4.06
CA ASP A 117 -12.97 -5.11 3.40
C ASP A 117 -11.97 -4.45 4.35
N ILE A 118 -12.33 -3.35 4.99
CA ILE A 118 -11.42 -2.60 5.86
C ILE A 118 -11.11 -3.32 7.17
N PRO A 119 -12.10 -3.91 7.89
CA PRO A 119 -11.81 -4.74 9.06
C PRO A 119 -10.84 -5.89 8.75
N LEU A 120 -11.02 -6.58 7.62
CA LEU A 120 -10.15 -7.66 7.21
C LEU A 120 -8.74 -7.15 6.83
N ALA A 121 -8.64 -5.99 6.20
CA ALA A 121 -7.35 -5.36 5.93
C ALA A 121 -6.58 -5.05 7.23
N ILE A 122 -7.26 -4.52 8.25
CA ILE A 122 -6.68 -4.24 9.58
C ILE A 122 -6.19 -5.54 10.23
N ASP A 123 -7.02 -6.61 10.19
CA ASP A 123 -6.68 -7.91 10.75
C ASP A 123 -5.43 -8.51 10.10
N HIS A 124 -5.25 -8.36 8.80
CA HIS A 124 -4.06 -8.83 8.10
C HIS A 124 -2.77 -8.14 8.58
N PHE A 125 -2.79 -6.85 8.85
CA PHE A 125 -1.64 -6.17 9.44
C PHE A 125 -1.31 -6.75 10.83
N ARG A 126 -2.32 -7.03 11.67
CA ARG A 126 -2.14 -7.65 12.98
C ARG A 126 -1.66 -9.10 12.87
N TYR A 127 -2.22 -9.86 11.94
CA TYR A 127 -1.81 -11.24 11.68
C TYR A 127 -0.32 -11.32 11.32
N PHE A 128 0.15 -10.54 10.35
CA PHE A 128 1.55 -10.57 9.93
C PHE A 128 2.49 -10.00 10.99
N ALA A 129 2.05 -9.05 11.81
CA ALA A 129 2.82 -8.60 12.97
C ALA A 129 3.07 -9.73 13.98
N GLY A 130 2.07 -10.58 14.22
CA GLY A 130 2.21 -11.77 15.06
C GLY A 130 3.01 -12.89 14.39
N ALA A 131 2.71 -13.20 13.13
CA ALA A 131 3.39 -14.24 12.36
C ALA A 131 4.90 -13.99 12.26
N LEU A 132 5.31 -12.73 12.07
CA LEU A 132 6.71 -12.35 12.01
C LEU A 132 7.48 -12.71 13.29
N ARG A 133 6.84 -12.56 14.47
CA ARG A 133 7.46 -12.90 15.76
C ARG A 133 7.56 -14.41 16.01
N ALA A 134 6.73 -15.19 15.33
CA ALA A 134 6.69 -16.65 15.44
C ALA A 134 7.48 -17.33 14.30
N GLN A 135 8.04 -16.58 13.38
CA GLN A 135 8.80 -17.15 12.27
C GLN A 135 10.14 -17.72 12.76
N GLU A 136 10.36 -18.98 12.46
CA GLU A 136 11.57 -19.73 12.83
C GLU A 136 12.37 -20.10 11.58
N GLY A 137 13.67 -20.33 11.77
CA GLY A 137 14.51 -21.05 10.82
C GLY A 137 14.51 -22.54 11.11
N GLY A 138 15.45 -23.26 10.56
CA GLY A 138 15.61 -24.67 10.83
C GLY A 138 17.06 -25.07 10.95
N ILE A 139 17.30 -26.18 11.66
CA ILE A 139 18.59 -26.82 11.78
C ILE A 139 18.42 -28.32 11.52
N SER A 140 19.36 -28.93 10.78
CA SER A 140 19.39 -30.36 10.47
C SER A 140 20.82 -30.88 10.58
N GLU A 141 20.97 -32.03 11.18
CA GLU A 141 22.22 -32.82 11.12
C GLU A 141 22.26 -33.57 9.77
N ILE A 142 23.33 -33.38 9.00
CA ILE A 142 23.54 -34.09 7.74
C ILE A 142 24.33 -35.36 7.98
N ASP A 143 25.40 -35.23 8.76
CA ASP A 143 26.24 -36.32 9.24
C ASP A 143 26.88 -35.93 10.58
N GLU A 144 27.73 -36.81 11.15
CA GLU A 144 28.39 -36.60 12.45
C GLU A 144 29.28 -35.34 12.54
N ASN A 145 29.68 -34.77 11.38
CA ASN A 145 30.57 -33.62 11.30
C ASN A 145 29.92 -32.38 10.65
N THR A 146 28.66 -32.50 10.14
CA THR A 146 28.05 -31.48 9.32
C THR A 146 26.66 -31.15 9.80
N VAL A 147 26.39 -29.85 10.13
CA VAL A 147 25.11 -29.30 10.46
C VAL A 147 24.71 -28.28 9.39
N ALA A 148 23.50 -28.38 8.86
CA ALA A 148 22.88 -27.39 7.99
C ALA A 148 21.87 -26.54 8.79
N TYR A 149 21.86 -25.26 8.58
CA TYR A 149 20.81 -24.37 9.10
C TYR A 149 20.29 -23.49 7.98
N HIS A 150 19.04 -23.07 8.11
CA HIS A 150 18.45 -22.07 7.20
C HIS A 150 17.82 -20.93 8.00
N ILE A 151 17.92 -19.74 7.45
CA ILE A 151 17.34 -18.51 7.96
C ILE A 151 16.58 -17.81 6.84
N HIS A 152 15.65 -16.95 7.20
CA HIS A 152 14.92 -16.12 6.25
C HIS A 152 15.61 -14.76 6.15
N GLU A 153 15.86 -14.30 4.93
CA GLU A 153 16.45 -13.01 4.62
C GLU A 153 15.53 -12.18 3.72
N PRO A 154 15.51 -10.85 3.81
CA PRO A 154 14.75 -10.00 2.90
C PRO A 154 15.30 -10.11 1.46
N LEU A 155 14.40 -10.01 0.47
CA LEU A 155 14.78 -9.90 -0.94
C LEU A 155 15.37 -8.52 -1.28
N GLY A 156 15.09 -7.52 -0.46
CA GLY A 156 15.50 -6.13 -0.63
C GLY A 156 14.36 -5.24 -1.11
N VAL A 157 14.13 -5.15 -2.42
CA VAL A 157 13.04 -4.36 -3.00
C VAL A 157 12.05 -5.26 -3.72
N VAL A 158 10.75 -5.04 -3.49
CA VAL A 158 9.67 -5.81 -4.11
C VAL A 158 8.66 -4.88 -4.80
N GLY A 159 8.34 -5.19 -6.06
CA GLY A 159 7.23 -4.56 -6.78
C GLY A 159 5.90 -5.21 -6.42
N GLN A 160 4.88 -4.39 -6.18
CA GLN A 160 3.53 -4.88 -5.87
C GLN A 160 2.50 -4.25 -6.78
N ILE A 161 1.81 -5.06 -7.58
CA ILE A 161 0.72 -4.62 -8.46
C ILE A 161 -0.60 -5.01 -7.80
N ILE A 162 -1.50 -4.05 -7.64
CA ILE A 162 -2.77 -4.18 -6.93
C ILE A 162 -3.91 -4.13 -7.95
N PRO A 163 -4.82 -5.12 -7.97
CA PRO A 163 -6.00 -5.11 -8.81
C PRO A 163 -7.09 -4.16 -8.28
N TRP A 164 -8.07 -3.87 -9.13
CA TRP A 164 -9.15 -2.91 -8.87
C TRP A 164 -10.26 -3.41 -7.95
N ASN A 165 -10.44 -4.71 -7.81
CA ASN A 165 -11.62 -5.29 -7.16
C ASN A 165 -11.61 -5.22 -5.62
N PHE A 166 -10.44 -5.13 -4.99
CA PHE A 166 -10.24 -4.98 -3.55
C PHE A 166 -8.99 -4.13 -3.27
N PRO A 167 -8.96 -2.84 -3.63
CA PRO A 167 -7.74 -2.03 -3.57
C PRO A 167 -7.01 -2.11 -2.24
N ILE A 168 -7.62 -1.65 -1.15
CA ILE A 168 -7.00 -1.63 0.19
C ILE A 168 -6.75 -3.05 0.73
N LEU A 169 -7.70 -3.97 0.56
CA LEU A 169 -7.55 -5.34 1.07
C LEU A 169 -6.41 -6.09 0.37
N MET A 170 -6.31 -5.98 -0.96
CA MET A 170 -5.22 -6.62 -1.72
C MET A 170 -3.85 -5.98 -1.40
N ALA A 171 -3.81 -4.69 -1.11
CA ALA A 171 -2.61 -4.05 -0.58
C ALA A 171 -2.26 -4.60 0.82
N ALA A 172 -3.25 -4.78 1.68
CA ALA A 172 -3.06 -5.37 3.01
C ALA A 172 -2.64 -6.86 2.97
N TRP A 173 -2.84 -7.57 1.87
CA TRP A 173 -2.30 -8.92 1.69
C TRP A 173 -0.82 -8.92 1.30
N LYS A 174 -0.31 -7.81 0.79
CA LYS A 174 1.04 -7.71 0.21
C LYS A 174 1.98 -6.81 1.02
N ILE A 175 1.50 -5.66 1.51
CA ILE A 175 2.32 -4.71 2.24
C ILE A 175 2.87 -5.29 3.57
N PRO A 176 2.03 -5.81 4.49
CA PRO A 176 2.52 -6.28 5.78
C PRO A 176 3.51 -7.45 5.69
N PRO A 177 3.29 -8.50 4.88
CA PRO A 177 4.28 -9.57 4.78
C PRO A 177 5.61 -9.08 4.19
N ALA A 178 5.59 -8.17 3.21
CA ALA A 178 6.81 -7.65 2.60
C ALA A 178 7.58 -6.73 3.56
N LEU A 179 6.92 -5.75 4.18
CA LEU A 179 7.54 -4.89 5.19
C LEU A 179 8.02 -5.69 6.40
N GLY A 180 7.20 -6.64 6.88
CA GLY A 180 7.55 -7.51 7.99
C GLY A 180 8.80 -8.34 7.71
N ALA A 181 8.93 -8.89 6.52
CA ALA A 181 10.13 -9.63 6.09
C ALA A 181 11.37 -8.73 5.87
N GLY A 182 11.26 -7.40 6.02
CA GLY A 182 12.38 -6.46 5.88
C GLY A 182 12.57 -5.93 4.46
N ASN A 183 11.59 -6.07 3.58
CA ASN A 183 11.67 -5.54 2.21
C ASN A 183 11.13 -4.11 2.14
N CYS A 184 11.67 -3.32 1.22
CA CYS A 184 11.08 -2.07 0.74
C CYS A 184 10.15 -2.36 -0.44
N ILE A 185 9.11 -1.54 -0.62
CA ILE A 185 8.01 -1.82 -1.54
C ILE A 185 7.85 -0.67 -2.53
N VAL A 186 7.74 -0.99 -3.82
CA VAL A 186 7.20 -0.10 -4.85
C VAL A 186 5.82 -0.61 -5.23
N LEU A 187 4.77 0.15 -4.88
CA LEU A 187 3.38 -0.21 -5.04
C LEU A 187 2.78 0.47 -6.27
N LYS A 188 2.18 -0.31 -7.18
CA LYS A 188 1.38 0.18 -8.31
C LYS A 188 -0.08 -0.23 -8.13
N PRO A 189 -1.02 0.70 -7.96
CA PRO A 189 -2.46 0.40 -7.95
C PRO A 189 -2.98 0.13 -9.35
N ALA A 190 -4.24 -0.32 -9.45
CA ALA A 190 -4.99 -0.23 -10.68
C ALA A 190 -5.35 1.22 -10.99
N GLU A 191 -5.30 1.64 -12.26
CA GLU A 191 -5.61 3.02 -12.66
C GLU A 191 -7.06 3.40 -12.39
N SER A 192 -7.96 2.43 -12.44
CA SER A 192 -9.38 2.64 -12.14
C SER A 192 -9.67 2.89 -10.66
N THR A 193 -8.76 2.53 -9.74
CA THR A 193 -8.98 2.61 -8.28
C THR A 193 -7.69 3.01 -7.53
N PRO A 194 -7.10 4.17 -7.83
CA PRO A 194 -5.82 4.56 -7.23
C PRO A 194 -5.97 5.32 -5.92
N ILE A 195 -7.12 5.95 -5.67
CA ILE A 195 -7.23 6.99 -4.64
C ILE A 195 -7.40 6.41 -3.24
N SER A 196 -8.12 5.32 -3.08
CA SER A 196 -8.27 4.68 -1.77
C SER A 196 -6.91 4.26 -1.19
N LEU A 197 -5.99 3.78 -2.04
CA LEU A 197 -4.62 3.48 -1.64
C LEU A 197 -3.77 4.72 -1.36
N LEU A 198 -3.96 5.82 -2.10
CA LEU A 198 -3.31 7.09 -1.79
C LEU A 198 -3.75 7.65 -0.44
N ILE A 199 -5.04 7.56 -0.11
CA ILE A 199 -5.55 7.92 1.22
C ILE A 199 -4.94 7.02 2.31
N LEU A 200 -4.81 5.70 2.05
CA LEU A 200 -4.10 4.79 2.95
C LEU A 200 -2.66 5.24 3.18
N VAL A 201 -1.92 5.54 2.11
CA VAL A 201 -0.52 6.01 2.21
C VAL A 201 -0.44 7.33 2.98
N GLU A 202 -1.35 8.28 2.73
CA GLU A 202 -1.41 9.55 3.51
C GLU A 202 -1.56 9.31 5.01
N LEU A 203 -2.37 8.32 5.40
CA LEU A 203 -2.62 8.00 6.81
C LEU A 203 -1.42 7.36 7.51
N ILE A 204 -0.53 6.67 6.78
CA ILE A 204 0.57 5.90 7.37
C ILE A 204 1.96 6.43 7.03
N ALA A 205 2.06 7.46 6.19
CA ALA A 205 3.33 7.99 5.68
C ALA A 205 4.31 8.39 6.79
N ASP A 206 3.81 8.97 7.89
CA ASP A 206 4.60 9.40 9.04
C ASP A 206 5.13 8.24 9.90
N LEU A 207 4.56 7.05 9.76
CA LEU A 207 4.98 5.85 10.48
C LEU A 207 6.14 5.12 9.78
N LEU A 208 6.27 5.31 8.47
CA LEU A 208 7.18 4.56 7.62
C LEU A 208 8.55 5.26 7.50
N PRO A 209 9.66 4.51 7.58
CA PRO A 209 10.95 5.06 7.17
C PRO A 209 10.90 5.49 5.69
N PRO A 210 11.52 6.63 5.33
CA PRO A 210 11.57 7.07 3.93
C PRO A 210 12.14 5.98 3.00
N GLY A 211 11.46 5.71 1.90
CA GLY A 211 11.85 4.68 0.94
C GLY A 211 11.37 3.26 1.23
N CYS A 212 10.75 2.98 2.40
CA CYS A 212 10.22 1.64 2.69
C CYS A 212 8.90 1.32 1.99
N LEU A 213 8.07 2.32 1.73
CA LEU A 213 6.87 2.21 0.91
C LEU A 213 6.82 3.38 -0.07
N LEU A 214 6.71 3.07 -1.34
CA LEU A 214 6.61 4.01 -2.44
C LEU A 214 5.36 3.67 -3.25
N TYR A 215 4.75 4.70 -3.81
CA TYR A 215 3.55 4.59 -4.61
C TYR A 215 3.74 5.32 -5.93
N THR A 216 3.51 4.59 -7.03
CA THR A 216 3.49 5.14 -8.39
C THR A 216 2.25 4.61 -9.11
N SER A 217 1.65 5.40 -10.01
CA SER A 217 0.52 4.96 -10.80
C SER A 217 0.80 5.01 -12.29
N ASP A 218 0.20 4.11 -13.05
CA ASP A 218 0.12 4.07 -14.52
C ASP A 218 1.41 3.76 -15.32
N ALA A 219 2.51 3.31 -14.71
CA ALA A 219 3.76 3.05 -15.46
C ALA A 219 3.85 1.70 -16.20
N ALA A 220 2.84 0.84 -16.17
CA ALA A 220 2.95 -0.55 -16.64
C ALA A 220 1.76 -1.07 -17.46
N ASP A 221 0.89 -0.23 -18.00
CA ASP A 221 -0.24 -0.69 -18.76
C ASP A 221 -0.04 -0.45 -20.28
N GLU A 222 0.51 -1.46 -20.94
CA GLU A 222 0.13 -1.70 -22.32
C GLU A 222 -1.32 -2.20 -22.28
N ARG A 223 -2.29 -1.32 -22.56
CA ARG A 223 -3.66 -1.74 -22.81
C ARG A 223 -3.61 -2.77 -23.93
N PRO A 224 -4.10 -4.00 -23.73
CA PRO A 224 -4.29 -4.87 -24.87
C PRO A 224 -5.23 -4.11 -25.80
N SER A 225 -4.76 -3.81 -27.01
CA SER A 225 -5.58 -3.30 -28.10
C SER A 225 -6.67 -4.33 -28.35
N VAL A 226 -7.90 -4.03 -27.97
CA VAL A 226 -9.10 -4.76 -28.39
C VAL A 226 -9.42 -4.37 -29.83
#